data_2038af4650fc576c740bbf4e3ff18f79
#
_entry.id   2038af4650fc576c740bbf4e3ff18f79
#
_cell.length_a   1.000
_cell.length_b   1.000
_cell.length_c   1.000
_cell.angle_alpha   90.00
_cell.angle_beta   90.00
_cell.angle_gamma   90.00
#
_symmetry.space_group_name_H-M   'P 1'
#
loop_
_entity.id
_entity.type
_entity.pdbx_description
1 polymer ?
#
loop_
_entity_poly.entity_id
_entity_poly.type
_entity_poly.pdbx_seq_one_letter_code
_entity_poly.pdbx_strand_id
1 'polypeptide(L)'
;MPIYSASVTARLAQSSPSVSAEKGAYRMRAPPTSSPSKLPRRSRAHHPTPSSYEKQMAVLVVLLISATLSSFGAAYYLFTTRWEARAPPYVVGSSDAISRPQVVQFDFDSDFDPAPAASTLPSGDPGERYLAYLPHSGFHNQRIAFENALVLSRLLNRTLLVPPVRLGDLPIYYHPFDELRGAINNSSKSGLAFCKGLSSEDLYVASECRGYHDYTFVPWEWLVNLNEIKKEQKLLACWNLTDAWLEEQLFMKSEDVFYLRDTARNHYGFVDFAQSSTLLSRKYLESLYIPSLESRSERLLFLGTLFGSSRLHLRKPGNYSFRKRIRQSMTFTNPALTAVADAIRVALGGQYLAAHIRLGDGLFLENAHGNVRLAWWKLVHGSLGLAVEDVLALERAFYFGDTEPNLEDVVLAPPRIPADIPALRVPHPPLPPLLGNTSHELVLNTPLFISTDALDPRTEPLLARFVQTFPCTVFLSDFGAYTAALDGLENGYDGLQLKPFLIPFLDAMIAARAWQVVGTEQSTFSAFVQDVLWRTYHGFEIVQRG
;
A
#
# COMPACT_ATOMS: atom_id res chain seq x y z
N MET A 1 -12.11 45.40 -33.42
CA MET A 1 -10.92 45.84 -34.19
C MET A 1 -9.70 45.68 -33.30
N PRO A 2 -8.62 45.36 -33.88
CA PRO A 2 -8.19 44.02 -34.26
C PRO A 2 -6.82 43.65 -33.68
N ILE A 3 -6.53 42.28 -33.68
CA ILE A 3 -5.39 41.64 -34.40
C ILE A 3 -4.04 41.73 -33.68
N TYR A 4 -3.43 40.60 -33.38
CA TYR A 4 -2.45 39.72 -34.02
C TYR A 4 -2.05 38.66 -33.00
N SER A 5 -2.22 37.41 -33.15
CA SER A 5 -1.63 36.40 -34.05
C SER A 5 -0.10 36.44 -34.13
N ALA A 6 0.51 35.42 -33.55
CA ALA A 6 1.61 34.70 -34.20
C ALA A 6 1.93 33.39 -33.44
N SER A 7 1.68 32.32 -34.13
CA SER A 7 2.16 30.99 -33.91
C SER A 7 3.66 30.87 -34.18
N VAL A 8 4.43 30.12 -33.37
CA VAL A 8 5.59 29.41 -33.88
C VAL A 8 5.61 28.03 -33.25
N THR A 9 5.33 27.07 -34.08
CA THR A 9 5.60 25.65 -33.93
C THR A 9 7.09 25.38 -34.03
N ALA A 10 7.67 24.69 -33.11
CA ALA A 10 8.88 23.91 -33.35
C ALA A 10 8.73 22.51 -32.74
N ARG A 11 8.62 21.54 -33.63
CA ARG A 11 8.77 20.11 -33.36
C ARG A 11 10.22 19.82 -32.96
N LEU A 12 10.41 19.08 -31.93
CA LEU A 12 11.50 18.11 -31.87
C LEU A 12 11.01 16.87 -31.14
N ALA A 13 10.72 15.88 -31.95
CA ALA A 13 10.54 14.51 -31.50
C ALA A 13 11.94 13.92 -31.19
N GLN A 14 12.17 13.55 -29.95
CA GLN A 14 13.20 12.58 -29.63
C GLN A 14 12.55 11.41 -28.93
N SER A 15 12.53 10.32 -29.67
CA SER A 15 12.16 8.97 -29.22
C SER A 15 13.23 8.45 -28.27
N SER A 16 12.89 8.29 -27.02
CA SER A 16 13.69 7.47 -26.09
C SER A 16 13.26 6.01 -26.24
N PRO A 17 14.20 5.08 -26.39
CA PRO A 17 13.86 3.66 -26.45
C PRO A 17 13.41 3.17 -25.07
N SER A 18 12.22 2.60 -25.03
CA SER A 18 11.72 1.83 -23.88
C SER A 18 12.58 0.56 -23.75
N VAL A 19 13.40 0.49 -22.72
CA VAL A 19 14.06 -0.76 -22.34
C VAL A 19 13.05 -1.63 -21.64
N SER A 20 12.54 -2.61 -22.36
CA SER A 20 11.78 -3.72 -21.80
C SER A 20 12.76 -4.65 -21.11
N ALA A 21 12.68 -4.73 -19.78
CA ALA A 21 13.43 -5.72 -19.02
C ALA A 21 12.78 -7.09 -19.22
N GLU A 22 13.24 -7.82 -20.22
CA GLU A 22 12.95 -9.25 -20.35
C GLU A 22 13.70 -10.01 -19.26
N LYS A 23 12.95 -10.76 -18.46
CA LYS A 23 13.49 -11.76 -17.54
C LYS A 23 14.20 -12.84 -18.37
N GLY A 24 15.54 -12.84 -18.31
CA GLY A 24 16.36 -13.86 -18.93
C GLY A 24 16.10 -15.24 -18.33
N ALA A 25 15.49 -16.11 -19.12
CA ALA A 25 15.47 -17.53 -18.84
C ALA A 25 16.88 -18.09 -19.01
N TYR A 26 17.45 -18.63 -17.96
CA TYR A 26 18.70 -19.39 -18.03
C TYR A 26 18.47 -20.66 -18.84
N ARG A 27 18.90 -20.66 -20.08
CA ARG A 27 19.03 -21.87 -20.91
C ARG A 27 20.34 -22.53 -20.55
N MET A 28 20.28 -23.67 -19.89
CA MET A 28 21.43 -24.58 -19.80
C MET A 28 21.81 -25.05 -21.21
N ARG A 29 23.01 -24.72 -21.63
CA ARG A 29 23.62 -25.22 -22.86
C ARG A 29 24.10 -26.64 -22.61
N ALA A 30 23.55 -27.61 -23.32
CA ALA A 30 24.09 -28.96 -23.39
C ALA A 30 25.44 -28.94 -24.11
N PRO A 31 26.43 -29.72 -23.66
CA PRO A 31 27.69 -29.83 -24.35
C PRO A 31 27.58 -30.68 -25.63
N PRO A 32 28.39 -30.41 -26.64
CA PRO A 32 28.36 -31.14 -27.90
C PRO A 32 28.90 -32.56 -27.75
N THR A 33 28.14 -33.50 -28.32
CA THR A 33 28.54 -34.89 -28.50
C THR A 33 29.67 -34.98 -29.53
N SER A 34 30.85 -35.47 -29.14
CA SER A 34 31.90 -35.93 -30.04
C SER A 34 32.05 -37.44 -29.95
N SER A 35 32.13 -38.04 -31.13
CA SER A 35 32.17 -39.46 -31.44
C SER A 35 33.46 -40.16 -30.96
N PRO A 36 33.48 -41.51 -30.94
CA PRO A 36 34.47 -42.28 -30.21
C PRO A 36 35.71 -42.60 -31.06
N SER A 37 36.87 -42.48 -30.49
CA SER A 37 38.10 -43.09 -31.06
C SER A 37 38.87 -43.86 -29.98
N LYS A 38 38.95 -45.16 -30.24
CA LYS A 38 39.99 -46.15 -29.94
C LYS A 38 40.76 -46.08 -28.60
N LEU A 39 40.56 -47.12 -27.83
CA LEU A 39 41.39 -47.53 -26.71
C LEU A 39 42.83 -47.87 -27.12
N PRO A 40 43.80 -47.60 -26.24
CA PRO A 40 44.83 -48.58 -25.94
C PRO A 40 45.05 -48.83 -24.43
N ARG A 41 45.13 -50.08 -24.17
CA ARG A 41 45.97 -50.86 -23.20
C ARG A 41 46.29 -50.23 -21.83
N ARG A 42 45.77 -50.93 -20.83
CA ARG A 42 46.15 -51.01 -19.42
C ARG A 42 47.65 -50.85 -19.17
N SER A 43 48.02 -49.88 -18.33
CA SER A 43 49.24 -49.90 -17.53
C SER A 43 48.89 -49.63 -16.07
N ARG A 44 49.60 -50.33 -15.20
CA ARG A 44 49.43 -50.41 -13.74
C ARG A 44 49.42 -49.02 -13.10
N ALA A 45 48.47 -48.81 -12.21
CA ALA A 45 48.34 -47.61 -11.38
C ALA A 45 49.48 -47.56 -10.34
N HIS A 46 50.35 -46.56 -10.45
CA HIS A 46 51.05 -46.00 -9.30
C HIS A 46 50.12 -45.02 -8.61
N HIS A 47 49.87 -45.20 -7.32
CA HIS A 47 49.23 -44.18 -6.49
C HIS A 47 50.20 -43.00 -6.37
N PRO A 48 49.83 -41.80 -6.85
CA PRO A 48 50.62 -40.62 -6.58
C PRO A 48 50.45 -40.21 -5.11
N THR A 49 51.54 -40.04 -4.41
CA THR A 49 51.59 -39.36 -3.12
C THR A 49 51.09 -37.92 -3.34
N PRO A 50 50.15 -37.38 -2.54
CA PRO A 50 49.61 -36.05 -2.74
C PRO A 50 50.74 -35.03 -2.72
N SER A 51 50.77 -34.16 -3.74
CA SER A 51 51.77 -33.11 -3.91
C SER A 51 51.71 -32.14 -2.72
N SER A 52 52.82 -31.51 -2.38
CA SER A 52 52.88 -30.48 -1.32
C SER A 52 51.82 -29.40 -1.50
N TYR A 53 51.44 -29.12 -2.74
CA TYR A 53 50.40 -28.15 -3.10
C TYR A 53 48.97 -28.60 -2.70
N GLU A 54 48.64 -29.87 -2.89
CA GLU A 54 47.33 -30.42 -2.49
C GLU A 54 47.14 -30.40 -0.96
N LYS A 55 48.21 -30.64 -0.21
CA LYS A 55 48.19 -30.53 1.26
C LYS A 55 47.99 -29.09 1.72
N GLN A 56 48.63 -28.13 1.05
CA GLN A 56 48.47 -26.70 1.34
C GLN A 56 47.06 -26.22 0.99
N MET A 57 46.47 -26.68 -0.12
CA MET A 57 45.08 -26.35 -0.50
C MET A 57 44.08 -26.95 0.50
N ALA A 58 44.26 -28.20 0.95
CA ALA A 58 43.41 -28.81 1.95
C ALA A 58 43.43 -28.03 3.30
N VAL A 59 44.62 -27.59 3.73
CA VAL A 59 44.77 -26.77 4.94
C VAL A 59 44.07 -25.42 4.78
N LEU A 60 44.20 -24.75 3.63
CA LEU A 60 43.52 -23.50 3.35
C LEU A 60 41.99 -23.64 3.37
N VAL A 61 41.45 -24.69 2.78
CA VAL A 61 40.02 -24.97 2.78
C VAL A 61 39.51 -25.21 4.22
N VAL A 62 40.23 -25.98 5.05
CA VAL A 62 39.88 -26.20 6.44
C VAL A 62 39.91 -24.90 7.27
N LEU A 63 40.94 -24.06 7.01
CA LEU A 63 41.03 -22.75 7.68
C LEU A 63 39.85 -21.81 7.27
N LEU A 64 39.46 -21.83 6.01
CA LEU A 64 38.35 -21.03 5.52
C LEU A 64 37.01 -21.48 6.14
N ILE A 65 36.79 -22.79 6.19
CA ILE A 65 35.57 -23.36 6.84
C ILE A 65 35.54 -23.02 8.32
N SER A 66 36.69 -23.17 9.03
CA SER A 66 36.72 -22.83 10.45
C SER A 66 36.53 -21.33 10.73
N ALA A 67 37.06 -20.46 9.88
CA ALA A 67 36.88 -19.01 9.98
C ALA A 67 35.39 -18.61 9.75
N THR A 68 34.73 -19.21 8.75
CA THR A 68 33.31 -18.97 8.48
C THR A 68 32.43 -19.46 9.63
N LEU A 69 32.66 -20.68 10.15
CA LEU A 69 31.91 -21.20 11.29
C LEU A 69 32.12 -20.36 12.56
N SER A 70 33.34 -19.87 12.81
CA SER A 70 33.62 -18.97 13.94
C SER A 70 32.91 -17.63 13.79
N SER A 71 32.84 -17.07 12.59
CA SER A 71 32.15 -15.81 12.31
C SER A 71 30.64 -15.93 12.51
N PHE A 72 30.05 -17.02 12.02
CA PHE A 72 28.61 -17.32 12.26
C PHE A 72 28.31 -17.61 13.73
N GLY A 73 29.18 -18.33 14.43
CA GLY A 73 29.04 -18.57 15.87
C GLY A 73 29.12 -17.29 16.69
N ALA A 74 30.05 -16.41 16.37
CA ALA A 74 30.17 -15.10 17.01
C ALA A 74 28.96 -14.19 16.71
N ALA A 75 28.48 -14.15 15.47
CA ALA A 75 27.29 -13.41 15.11
C ALA A 75 26.05 -13.93 15.83
N TYR A 76 25.85 -15.24 15.87
CA TYR A 76 24.76 -15.89 16.61
C TYR A 76 24.82 -15.57 18.12
N TYR A 77 26.01 -15.67 18.72
CA TYR A 77 26.20 -15.36 20.15
C TYR A 77 25.90 -13.89 20.45
N LEU A 78 26.38 -12.96 19.61
CA LEU A 78 26.10 -11.52 19.77
C LEU A 78 24.62 -11.20 19.58
N PHE A 79 23.94 -11.92 18.70
CA PHE A 79 22.52 -11.72 18.46
C PHE A 79 21.68 -12.22 19.64
N THR A 80 21.97 -13.41 20.16
CA THR A 80 21.22 -14.00 21.27
C THR A 80 21.48 -13.32 22.60
N THR A 81 22.72 -12.92 22.91
CA THR A 81 23.05 -12.31 24.21
C THR A 81 22.73 -10.81 24.31
N ARG A 82 22.62 -10.10 23.18
CA ARG A 82 22.21 -8.68 23.21
C ARG A 82 20.70 -8.47 23.31
N TRP A 83 19.90 -9.47 22.97
CA TRP A 83 18.45 -9.36 23.07
C TRP A 83 17.96 -9.41 24.53
N GLU A 84 18.61 -10.17 25.39
CA GLU A 84 18.23 -10.25 26.82
C GLU A 84 18.66 -9.06 27.68
N ALA A 85 19.56 -8.20 27.21
CA ALA A 85 20.19 -7.16 28.03
C ALA A 85 19.51 -5.77 27.99
N ARG A 86 18.32 -5.61 27.36
CA ARG A 86 17.65 -4.31 27.23
C ARG A 86 16.17 -4.31 27.55
N ALA A 87 15.76 -4.91 28.67
CA ALA A 87 14.52 -4.54 29.33
C ALA A 87 14.87 -3.55 30.47
N PRO A 88 14.45 -2.27 30.41
CA PRO A 88 14.57 -1.41 31.57
C PRO A 88 13.65 -1.95 32.69
N PRO A 89 14.02 -1.78 33.97
CA PRO A 89 13.18 -2.24 35.07
C PRO A 89 11.85 -1.47 35.04
N TYR A 90 10.78 -2.21 34.79
CA TYR A 90 9.42 -1.69 34.90
C TYR A 90 9.15 -1.36 36.36
N VAL A 91 8.91 -0.09 36.65
CA VAL A 91 8.31 0.34 37.91
C VAL A 91 6.86 -0.12 37.87
N VAL A 92 6.56 -1.11 38.68
CA VAL A 92 5.19 -1.60 38.88
C VAL A 92 4.43 -0.52 39.66
N GLY A 93 3.73 0.34 38.94
CA GLY A 93 2.64 1.13 39.48
C GLY A 93 1.39 0.24 39.44
N SER A 94 0.94 -0.17 40.60
CA SER A 94 -0.29 -0.92 40.78
C SER A 94 -1.49 -0.11 40.34
N SER A 95 -2.14 -0.50 39.24
CA SER A 95 -3.59 -0.31 39.07
C SER A 95 -4.12 -1.46 38.23
N ASP A 96 -4.69 -2.42 38.92
CA ASP A 96 -5.43 -3.54 38.37
C ASP A 96 -6.69 -3.02 37.67
N ALA A 97 -6.58 -2.86 36.37
CA ALA A 97 -7.70 -3.03 35.46
C ALA A 97 -7.11 -3.65 34.19
N ILE A 98 -6.92 -4.97 34.21
CA ILE A 98 -6.75 -5.75 33.00
C ILE A 98 -8.03 -5.55 32.20
N SER A 99 -8.03 -4.54 31.33
CA SER A 99 -9.10 -4.36 30.35
C SER A 99 -9.14 -5.64 29.53
N ARG A 100 -10.23 -6.39 29.63
CA ARG A 100 -10.45 -7.56 28.78
C ARG A 100 -10.31 -7.11 27.33
N PRO A 101 -9.63 -7.88 26.48
CA PRO A 101 -9.52 -7.54 25.07
C PRO A 101 -10.91 -7.34 24.48
N GLN A 102 -11.11 -6.21 23.80
CA GLN A 102 -12.34 -5.92 23.10
C GLN A 102 -12.34 -6.71 21.80
N VAL A 103 -13.05 -7.85 21.79
CA VAL A 103 -13.21 -8.66 20.59
C VAL A 103 -14.16 -7.94 19.63
N VAL A 104 -13.65 -7.58 18.46
CA VAL A 104 -14.46 -7.03 17.37
C VAL A 104 -14.97 -8.23 16.56
N GLN A 105 -16.25 -8.56 16.75
CA GLN A 105 -16.91 -9.60 15.97
C GLN A 105 -17.25 -9.08 14.59
N PHE A 106 -16.88 -9.83 13.56
CA PHE A 106 -17.32 -9.63 12.19
C PHE A 106 -18.08 -10.87 11.75
N ASP A 107 -19.35 -10.69 11.45
CA ASP A 107 -20.14 -11.73 10.80
C ASP A 107 -20.07 -11.46 9.28
N PHE A 108 -19.18 -12.13 8.58
CA PHE A 108 -18.99 -11.93 7.17
C PHE A 108 -20.15 -12.43 6.30
N ASP A 109 -21.06 -13.20 6.88
CA ASP A 109 -22.24 -13.71 6.19
C ASP A 109 -23.52 -12.88 6.52
N SER A 110 -23.52 -12.09 7.63
CA SER A 110 -24.70 -11.35 8.08
C SER A 110 -24.49 -9.87 8.32
N ASP A 111 -23.25 -9.36 8.49
CA ASP A 111 -22.99 -7.99 8.97
C ASP A 111 -23.24 -6.86 7.96
N PHE A 112 -23.72 -7.17 6.77
CA PHE A 112 -24.12 -6.14 5.83
C PHE A 112 -25.54 -5.63 6.03
N ASP A 113 -26.30 -6.20 6.95
CA ASP A 113 -27.63 -5.69 7.30
C ASP A 113 -27.77 -5.48 8.82
N PRO A 114 -27.59 -4.24 9.33
CA PRO A 114 -27.90 -3.89 10.71
C PRO A 114 -29.40 -3.70 10.93
N ALA A 115 -30.24 -4.17 10.04
CA ALA A 115 -31.70 -4.11 10.23
C ALA A 115 -32.18 -5.23 11.15
N PRO A 116 -33.22 -4.96 11.94
CA PRO A 116 -33.58 -5.79 13.06
C PRO A 116 -34.10 -7.16 12.63
N ALA A 117 -33.50 -8.14 13.29
CA ALA A 117 -34.10 -9.45 13.54
C ALA A 117 -35.04 -10.02 12.49
N ALA A 118 -34.72 -11.18 12.06
CA ALA A 118 -35.51 -12.13 11.31
C ALA A 118 -35.42 -12.05 9.78
N SER A 119 -34.66 -13.00 9.28
CA SER A 119 -34.91 -13.63 7.98
C SER A 119 -34.88 -12.71 6.75
N THR A 120 -33.70 -12.24 6.38
CA THR A 120 -33.42 -12.10 4.95
C THR A 120 -32.00 -12.55 4.66
N LEU A 121 -31.74 -13.86 4.74
CA LEU A 121 -30.95 -14.47 3.69
C LEU A 121 -31.46 -13.86 2.39
N PRO A 122 -30.62 -13.44 1.44
CA PRO A 122 -31.09 -12.94 0.18
C PRO A 122 -32.12 -13.95 -0.32
N SER A 123 -33.37 -13.56 -0.28
CA SER A 123 -34.44 -14.31 -0.91
C SER A 123 -33.92 -14.42 -2.33
N GLY A 124 -33.56 -15.65 -2.71
CA GLY A 124 -32.99 -15.88 -4.04
C GLY A 124 -34.01 -15.48 -5.09
N ASP A 125 -34.21 -14.18 -5.25
CA ASP A 125 -35.03 -13.63 -6.31
C ASP A 125 -34.37 -14.10 -7.61
N PRO A 126 -35.00 -15.02 -8.33
CA PRO A 126 -34.44 -15.55 -9.58
C PRO A 126 -34.12 -14.45 -10.59
N GLY A 127 -34.72 -13.27 -10.41
CA GLY A 127 -34.50 -12.08 -11.25
C GLY A 127 -33.32 -11.20 -10.82
N GLU A 128 -32.76 -11.38 -9.63
CA GLU A 128 -31.68 -10.54 -9.16
C GLU A 128 -30.36 -10.86 -9.87
N ARG A 129 -29.70 -9.80 -10.34
CA ARG A 129 -28.44 -9.88 -11.09
C ARG A 129 -27.28 -9.34 -10.26
N TYR A 130 -26.14 -10.01 -10.31
CA TYR A 130 -24.98 -9.75 -9.47
C TYR A 130 -23.73 -9.40 -10.28
N LEU A 131 -22.80 -8.72 -9.64
CA LEU A 131 -21.46 -8.47 -10.15
C LEU A 131 -20.45 -8.89 -9.08
N ALA A 132 -19.45 -9.69 -9.46
CA ALA A 132 -18.31 -10.06 -8.65
C ALA A 132 -17.01 -9.62 -9.30
N TYR A 133 -15.96 -9.44 -8.50
CA TYR A 133 -14.63 -9.10 -8.97
C TYR A 133 -13.56 -9.70 -8.03
N LEU A 134 -12.31 -9.76 -8.50
CA LEU A 134 -11.19 -10.31 -7.76
C LEU A 134 -10.27 -9.20 -7.24
N PRO A 135 -10.29 -8.88 -5.92
CA PRO A 135 -9.34 -7.94 -5.31
C PRO A 135 -7.96 -8.58 -5.18
N HIS A 136 -6.89 -7.77 -5.27
CA HIS A 136 -5.53 -8.24 -5.08
C HIS A 136 -4.61 -7.12 -4.60
N SER A 137 -3.36 -7.48 -4.23
CA SER A 137 -2.31 -6.59 -3.74
C SER A 137 -2.67 -5.93 -2.40
N GLY A 138 -1.94 -4.89 -2.02
CA GLY A 138 -2.18 -4.17 -0.78
C GLY A 138 -3.48 -3.37 -0.78
N PHE A 139 -3.82 -2.82 0.40
CA PHE A 139 -5.09 -2.13 0.67
C PHE A 139 -5.50 -1.13 -0.42
N HIS A 140 -4.60 -0.22 -0.84
CA HIS A 140 -4.98 0.83 -1.81
C HIS A 140 -5.32 0.28 -3.20
N ASN A 141 -4.75 -0.85 -3.59
CA ASN A 141 -5.11 -1.52 -4.82
C ASN A 141 -6.49 -2.17 -4.71
N GLN A 142 -6.78 -2.80 -3.56
CA GLN A 142 -8.12 -3.34 -3.25
C GLN A 142 -9.16 -2.21 -3.21
N ARG A 143 -8.84 -1.07 -2.58
CA ARG A 143 -9.72 0.11 -2.54
C ARG A 143 -10.05 0.64 -3.94
N ILE A 144 -9.05 0.79 -4.82
CA ILE A 144 -9.29 1.24 -6.19
C ILE A 144 -10.14 0.24 -6.97
N ALA A 145 -9.92 -1.07 -6.77
CA ALA A 145 -10.74 -2.11 -7.38
C ALA A 145 -12.18 -2.07 -6.86
N PHE A 146 -12.38 -1.86 -5.57
CA PHE A 146 -13.70 -1.72 -4.95
C PHE A 146 -14.43 -0.47 -5.45
N GLU A 147 -13.78 0.70 -5.51
CA GLU A 147 -14.35 1.92 -6.10
C GLU A 147 -14.84 1.67 -7.54
N ASN A 148 -14.01 1.00 -8.35
CA ASN A 148 -14.38 0.65 -9.72
C ASN A 148 -15.53 -0.35 -9.78
N ALA A 149 -15.55 -1.34 -8.87
CA ALA A 149 -16.63 -2.32 -8.76
C ALA A 149 -17.96 -1.65 -8.38
N LEU A 150 -17.97 -0.72 -7.42
CA LEU A 150 -19.13 0.06 -7.02
C LEU A 150 -19.69 0.88 -8.19
N VAL A 151 -18.83 1.56 -8.94
CA VAL A 151 -19.27 2.30 -10.12
C VAL A 151 -19.86 1.37 -11.18
N LEU A 152 -19.16 0.29 -11.48
CA LEU A 152 -19.55 -0.62 -12.56
C LEU A 152 -20.85 -1.36 -12.24
N SER A 153 -21.01 -1.85 -11.00
CA SER A 153 -22.23 -2.56 -10.58
C SER A 153 -23.48 -1.65 -10.66
N ARG A 154 -23.34 -0.37 -10.28
CA ARG A 154 -24.42 0.61 -10.45
C ARG A 154 -24.76 0.84 -11.92
N LEU A 155 -23.73 1.05 -12.77
CA LEU A 155 -23.94 1.30 -14.20
C LEU A 155 -24.61 0.10 -14.92
N LEU A 156 -24.39 -1.10 -14.39
CA LEU A 156 -24.97 -2.34 -14.92
C LEU A 156 -26.26 -2.75 -14.19
N ASN A 157 -26.71 -1.96 -13.21
CA ASN A 157 -27.87 -2.27 -12.35
C ASN A 157 -27.79 -3.70 -11.78
N ARG A 158 -26.67 -4.01 -11.10
CA ARG A 158 -26.39 -5.30 -10.49
C ARG A 158 -26.02 -5.15 -9.02
N THR A 159 -26.47 -6.06 -8.18
CA THR A 159 -26.01 -6.16 -6.78
C THR A 159 -24.54 -6.51 -6.77
N LEU A 160 -23.73 -5.73 -6.06
CA LEU A 160 -22.29 -5.99 -5.95
C LEU A 160 -22.04 -7.02 -4.86
N LEU A 161 -21.34 -8.10 -5.20
CA LEU A 161 -20.75 -9.02 -4.23
C LEU A 161 -19.45 -8.40 -3.71
N VAL A 162 -19.40 -8.13 -2.40
CA VAL A 162 -18.32 -7.37 -1.77
C VAL A 162 -17.45 -8.28 -0.92
N PRO A 163 -16.24 -8.64 -1.39
CA PRO A 163 -15.31 -9.40 -0.58
C PRO A 163 -14.72 -8.53 0.54
N PRO A 164 -14.32 -9.13 1.70
CA PRO A 164 -13.67 -8.39 2.77
C PRO A 164 -12.32 -7.83 2.33
N VAL A 165 -11.85 -6.84 3.09
CA VAL A 165 -10.52 -6.25 2.89
C VAL A 165 -9.47 -7.15 3.53
N ARG A 166 -8.48 -7.57 2.77
CA ARG A 166 -7.30 -8.24 3.29
C ARG A 166 -6.27 -7.18 3.71
N LEU A 167 -5.87 -7.23 4.97
CA LEU A 167 -4.86 -6.36 5.58
C LEU A 167 -3.61 -7.16 5.95
N GLY A 168 -2.46 -6.50 6.00
CA GLY A 168 -1.19 -7.08 6.43
C GLY A 168 -0.13 -7.10 5.34
N ASP A 169 1.03 -7.69 5.69
CA ASP A 169 2.25 -7.64 4.89
C ASP A 169 2.34 -8.75 3.84
N LEU A 170 1.39 -9.69 3.85
CA LEU A 170 1.31 -10.79 2.89
C LEU A 170 0.17 -10.57 1.88
N PRO A 171 0.31 -9.67 0.88
CA PRO A 171 -0.72 -9.42 -0.11
C PRO A 171 -0.83 -10.58 -1.12
N ILE A 172 -2.03 -10.81 -1.64
CA ILE A 172 -2.21 -11.68 -2.81
C ILE A 172 -1.84 -10.87 -4.05
N TYR A 173 -0.75 -11.22 -4.72
CA TYR A 173 -0.34 -10.53 -5.95
C TYR A 173 -1.27 -10.84 -7.11
N TYR A 174 -1.21 -10.00 -8.17
CA TYR A 174 -1.96 -10.26 -9.38
C TYR A 174 -1.49 -11.56 -10.06
N HIS A 175 -2.47 -12.40 -10.38
CA HIS A 175 -2.37 -13.58 -11.26
C HIS A 175 -3.50 -13.53 -12.28
N PRO A 176 -3.44 -14.30 -13.38
CA PRO A 176 -4.59 -14.52 -14.26
C PRO A 176 -5.81 -15.00 -13.48
N PHE A 177 -7.00 -14.76 -14.03
CA PHE A 177 -8.29 -14.94 -13.35
C PHE A 177 -8.39 -16.20 -12.49
N ASP A 178 -8.16 -17.38 -13.08
CA ASP A 178 -8.41 -18.66 -12.39
C ASP A 178 -7.41 -18.89 -11.24
N GLU A 179 -6.15 -18.50 -11.42
CA GLU A 179 -5.12 -18.58 -10.39
C GLU A 179 -5.40 -17.56 -9.25
N LEU A 180 -5.80 -16.34 -9.61
CA LEU A 180 -6.13 -15.30 -8.62
C LEU A 180 -7.36 -15.71 -7.81
N ARG A 181 -8.41 -16.24 -8.45
CA ARG A 181 -9.59 -16.78 -7.78
C ARG A 181 -9.21 -17.90 -6.81
N GLY A 182 -8.35 -18.82 -7.24
CA GLY A 182 -7.83 -19.90 -6.40
C GLY A 182 -7.05 -19.37 -5.20
N ALA A 183 -6.17 -18.39 -5.40
CA ALA A 183 -5.38 -17.79 -4.33
C ALA A 183 -6.27 -17.07 -3.29
N ILE A 184 -7.31 -16.35 -3.74
CA ILE A 184 -8.27 -15.69 -2.84
C ILE A 184 -9.05 -16.73 -2.03
N ASN A 185 -9.61 -17.74 -2.67
CA ASN A 185 -10.38 -18.78 -1.99
C ASN A 185 -9.52 -19.56 -0.97
N ASN A 186 -8.26 -19.85 -1.31
CA ASN A 186 -7.33 -20.54 -0.43
C ASN A 186 -6.77 -19.65 0.70
N SER A 187 -7.07 -18.36 0.69
CA SER A 187 -6.62 -17.45 1.76
C SER A 187 -7.56 -17.39 2.96
N SER A 188 -8.66 -18.14 2.93
CA SER A 188 -9.56 -18.29 4.08
C SER A 188 -8.83 -18.92 5.26
N LYS A 189 -9.10 -18.42 6.46
CA LYS A 189 -8.62 -19.00 7.72
C LYS A 189 -9.66 -19.88 8.40
N SER A 190 -10.74 -20.22 7.70
CA SER A 190 -11.77 -21.13 8.21
C SER A 190 -11.16 -22.48 8.56
N GLY A 191 -11.42 -22.96 9.77
CA GLY A 191 -10.83 -24.21 10.28
C GLY A 191 -9.38 -24.10 10.80
N LEU A 192 -8.73 -22.92 10.71
CA LEU A 192 -7.34 -22.72 11.14
C LEU A 192 -7.21 -22.07 12.53
N ALA A 193 -8.27 -22.08 13.34
CA ALA A 193 -8.25 -21.45 14.67
C ALA A 193 -7.12 -21.98 15.59
N PHE A 194 -6.67 -23.21 15.39
CA PHE A 194 -5.55 -23.79 16.13
C PHE A 194 -4.20 -23.10 15.84
N CYS A 195 -4.08 -22.41 14.68
CA CYS A 195 -2.87 -21.68 14.32
C CYS A 195 -2.65 -20.42 15.18
N LYS A 196 -3.69 -19.88 15.82
CA LYS A 196 -3.63 -18.66 16.63
C LYS A 196 -2.58 -18.74 17.75
N GLY A 197 -2.46 -19.93 18.38
CA GLY A 197 -1.53 -20.16 19.49
C GLY A 197 -0.10 -20.52 19.09
N LEU A 198 0.18 -20.62 17.78
CA LEU A 198 1.51 -20.99 17.28
C LEU A 198 2.28 -19.72 16.94
N SER A 199 3.50 -19.60 17.48
CA SER A 199 4.43 -18.52 17.10
C SER A 199 5.17 -18.91 15.81
N SER A 200 5.57 -17.90 15.02
CA SER A 200 6.48 -18.12 13.88
C SER A 200 7.84 -18.68 14.29
N GLU A 201 8.17 -18.61 15.59
CA GLU A 201 9.42 -19.12 16.18
C GLU A 201 9.30 -20.57 16.64
N ASP A 202 8.09 -21.16 16.63
CA ASP A 202 7.90 -22.55 17.01
C ASP A 202 8.60 -23.49 16.02
N LEU A 203 9.36 -24.46 16.55
CA LEU A 203 10.16 -25.42 15.78
C LEU A 203 9.35 -26.28 14.79
N TYR A 204 8.05 -26.42 15.04
CA TYR A 204 7.15 -27.23 14.23
C TYR A 204 5.84 -26.47 13.96
N VAL A 205 5.88 -25.53 13.03
CA VAL A 205 4.66 -24.88 12.54
C VAL A 205 4.08 -25.71 11.39
N ALA A 206 2.83 -26.13 11.53
CA ALA A 206 2.10 -26.79 10.46
C ALA A 206 2.11 -25.92 9.19
N SER A 207 2.24 -26.54 8.01
CA SER A 207 2.35 -25.81 6.74
C SER A 207 1.16 -24.89 6.51
N GLU A 208 -0.01 -25.26 6.98
CA GLU A 208 -1.28 -24.53 6.90
C GLU A 208 -1.27 -23.25 7.75
N CYS A 209 -0.46 -23.22 8.81
CA CYS A 209 -0.35 -22.06 9.70
C CYS A 209 0.68 -21.02 9.23
N ARG A 210 1.43 -21.31 8.16
CA ARG A 210 2.41 -20.36 7.63
C ARG A 210 1.74 -19.07 7.17
N GLY A 211 2.23 -17.95 7.69
CA GLY A 211 1.67 -16.64 7.38
C GLY A 211 0.30 -16.37 8.02
N TYR A 212 -0.16 -17.22 8.97
CA TYR A 212 -1.43 -16.99 9.67
C TYR A 212 -1.48 -15.63 10.34
N HIS A 213 -0.37 -15.18 10.94
CA HIS A 213 -0.24 -13.91 11.65
C HIS A 213 0.06 -12.72 10.73
N ASP A 214 0.39 -12.95 9.44
CA ASP A 214 0.87 -11.91 8.54
C ASP A 214 -0.27 -11.15 7.85
N TYR A 215 -1.50 -11.63 7.97
CA TYR A 215 -2.67 -10.98 7.38
C TYR A 215 -3.94 -11.25 8.19
N THR A 216 -4.91 -10.37 8.04
CA THR A 216 -6.27 -10.52 8.56
C THR A 216 -7.29 -9.95 7.58
N PHE A 217 -8.58 -10.11 7.88
CA PHE A 217 -9.65 -9.58 7.07
C PHE A 217 -10.58 -8.72 7.90
N VAL A 218 -11.07 -7.63 7.31
CA VAL A 218 -12.09 -6.78 7.91
C VAL A 218 -13.15 -6.40 6.87
N PRO A 219 -14.41 -6.18 7.25
CA PRO A 219 -15.42 -5.65 6.34
C PRO A 219 -15.07 -4.22 5.92
N TRP A 220 -15.43 -3.82 4.70
CA TRP A 220 -15.25 -2.44 4.25
C TRP A 220 -15.95 -1.43 5.15
N GLU A 221 -17.15 -1.75 5.64
CA GLU A 221 -17.95 -0.87 6.51
C GLU A 221 -17.33 -0.59 7.86
N TRP A 222 -16.45 -1.48 8.33
CA TRP A 222 -15.68 -1.23 9.53
C TRP A 222 -14.64 -0.11 9.35
N LEU A 223 -14.16 0.08 8.13
CA LEU A 223 -13.15 1.11 7.79
C LEU A 223 -13.79 2.40 7.28
N VAL A 224 -14.81 2.30 6.42
CA VAL A 224 -15.39 3.42 5.66
C VAL A 224 -16.92 3.44 5.78
N ASN A 225 -17.54 4.62 5.61
CA ASN A 225 -18.99 4.74 5.66
C ASN A 225 -19.62 4.51 4.27
N LEU A 226 -20.30 3.40 4.10
CA LEU A 226 -21.02 3.04 2.87
C LEU A 226 -22.50 3.38 2.89
N ASN A 227 -23.04 4.00 3.96
CA ASN A 227 -24.48 4.21 4.12
C ASN A 227 -25.12 4.96 2.94
N GLU A 228 -24.48 6.01 2.44
CA GLU A 228 -25.01 6.75 1.29
C GLU A 228 -24.98 5.95 -0.01
N ILE A 229 -23.96 5.10 -0.17
CA ILE A 229 -23.85 4.21 -1.34
C ILE A 229 -24.95 3.15 -1.30
N LYS A 230 -25.21 2.55 -0.12
CA LYS A 230 -26.26 1.54 0.07
C LYS A 230 -27.66 2.05 -0.22
N LYS A 231 -27.93 3.36 -0.05
CA LYS A 231 -29.22 3.95 -0.44
C LYS A 231 -29.45 3.91 -1.97
N GLU A 232 -28.39 3.97 -2.74
CA GLU A 232 -28.45 4.06 -4.19
C GLU A 232 -28.20 2.72 -4.90
N GLN A 233 -27.64 1.73 -4.18
CA GLN A 233 -27.23 0.47 -4.80
C GLN A 233 -27.17 -0.66 -3.75
N LYS A 234 -27.52 -1.87 -4.18
CA LYS A 234 -27.44 -3.06 -3.34
C LYS A 234 -26.02 -3.59 -3.26
N LEU A 235 -25.58 -3.86 -2.03
CA LEU A 235 -24.29 -4.49 -1.72
C LEU A 235 -24.58 -5.75 -0.91
N LEU A 236 -23.92 -6.85 -1.26
CA LEU A 236 -23.98 -8.11 -0.53
C LEU A 236 -22.57 -8.54 -0.15
N ALA A 237 -22.31 -8.66 1.15
CA ALA A 237 -21.06 -9.20 1.62
C ALA A 237 -20.88 -10.65 1.14
N CYS A 238 -19.70 -11.00 0.71
CA CYS A 238 -19.36 -12.36 0.37
C CYS A 238 -17.95 -12.67 0.85
N TRP A 239 -17.81 -13.76 1.59
CA TRP A 239 -16.50 -14.17 2.07
C TRP A 239 -15.67 -14.84 0.97
N ASN A 240 -16.28 -15.76 0.27
CA ASN A 240 -15.63 -16.46 -0.81
C ASN A 240 -16.52 -16.48 -2.05
N LEU A 241 -15.90 -16.70 -3.22
CA LEU A 241 -16.56 -16.75 -4.50
C LEU A 241 -16.35 -18.13 -5.15
N THR A 242 -16.45 -19.19 -4.33
CA THR A 242 -16.42 -20.59 -4.82
C THR A 242 -17.73 -20.93 -5.54
N ASP A 243 -17.68 -21.91 -6.43
CA ASP A 243 -18.90 -22.37 -7.13
C ASP A 243 -19.90 -22.97 -6.12
N ALA A 244 -19.40 -23.67 -5.09
CA ALA A 244 -20.25 -24.19 -4.01
C ALA A 244 -20.97 -23.07 -3.26
N TRP A 245 -20.27 -21.98 -2.89
CA TRP A 245 -20.89 -20.83 -2.23
C TRP A 245 -21.93 -20.15 -3.11
N LEU A 246 -21.66 -19.99 -4.41
CA LEU A 246 -22.60 -19.41 -5.36
C LEU A 246 -23.88 -20.28 -5.50
N GLU A 247 -23.71 -21.60 -5.51
CA GLU A 247 -24.83 -22.54 -5.56
C GLU A 247 -25.64 -22.57 -4.27
N GLU A 248 -24.98 -22.63 -3.12
CA GLU A 248 -25.64 -22.74 -1.81
C GLU A 248 -26.31 -21.42 -1.37
N GLN A 249 -25.64 -20.29 -1.56
CA GLN A 249 -26.13 -19.00 -1.05
C GLN A 249 -26.97 -18.23 -2.06
N LEU A 250 -26.66 -18.32 -3.35
CA LEU A 250 -27.33 -17.55 -4.39
C LEU A 250 -28.14 -18.42 -5.36
N PHE A 251 -28.16 -19.76 -5.15
CA PHE A 251 -28.85 -20.71 -6.01
C PHE A 251 -28.47 -20.53 -7.49
N MET A 252 -27.16 -20.32 -7.75
CA MET A 252 -26.60 -20.11 -9.08
C MET A 252 -25.82 -21.34 -9.55
N LYS A 253 -26.09 -21.76 -10.77
CA LYS A 253 -25.31 -22.79 -11.46
C LYS A 253 -24.26 -22.13 -12.35
N SER A 254 -23.33 -22.92 -12.87
CA SER A 254 -22.28 -22.40 -13.77
C SER A 254 -22.82 -21.76 -15.05
N GLU A 255 -24.00 -22.15 -15.51
CA GLU A 255 -24.73 -21.55 -16.67
C GLU A 255 -25.26 -20.14 -16.39
N ASP A 256 -25.45 -19.79 -15.10
CA ASP A 256 -25.90 -18.46 -14.66
C ASP A 256 -24.76 -17.45 -14.56
N VAL A 257 -23.51 -17.87 -14.81
CA VAL A 257 -22.31 -17.07 -14.59
C VAL A 257 -21.60 -16.74 -15.89
N PHE A 258 -21.46 -15.46 -16.19
CA PHE A 258 -20.58 -14.99 -17.25
C PHE A 258 -19.22 -14.60 -16.65
N TYR A 259 -18.18 -15.33 -17.05
CA TYR A 259 -16.81 -15.06 -16.61
C TYR A 259 -16.09 -14.15 -17.60
N LEU A 260 -15.63 -12.99 -17.14
CA LEU A 260 -14.71 -12.13 -17.88
C LEU A 260 -13.29 -12.36 -17.33
N ARG A 261 -12.63 -13.37 -17.89
CA ARG A 261 -11.31 -13.84 -17.45
C ARG A 261 -10.21 -12.97 -18.03
N ASP A 262 -9.48 -12.29 -17.18
CA ASP A 262 -8.28 -11.56 -17.56
C ASP A 262 -7.04 -12.49 -17.56
N THR A 263 -6.20 -12.32 -18.56
CA THR A 263 -4.93 -13.06 -18.70
C THR A 263 -3.73 -12.17 -18.41
N ALA A 264 -3.95 -10.87 -18.26
CA ALA A 264 -2.94 -9.88 -17.94
C ALA A 264 -3.54 -8.77 -17.07
N ARG A 265 -2.72 -8.16 -16.20
CA ARG A 265 -3.14 -7.09 -15.30
C ARG A 265 -3.86 -5.93 -16.00
N ASN A 266 -3.49 -5.64 -17.23
CA ASN A 266 -4.08 -4.57 -18.04
C ASN A 266 -4.92 -5.12 -19.21
N HIS A 267 -5.58 -6.29 -19.06
CA HIS A 267 -6.35 -6.88 -20.13
C HIS A 267 -7.54 -5.99 -20.49
N TYR A 268 -8.48 -5.77 -19.58
CA TYR A 268 -9.72 -5.05 -19.85
C TYR A 268 -9.72 -3.63 -19.28
N GLY A 269 -10.16 -2.66 -20.10
CA GLY A 269 -10.62 -1.36 -19.69
C GLY A 269 -12.10 -1.19 -20.00
N PHE A 270 -12.82 -0.33 -19.29
CA PHE A 270 -14.27 -0.15 -19.44
C PHE A 270 -14.58 1.30 -19.80
N VAL A 271 -15.49 1.48 -20.77
CA VAL A 271 -15.87 2.82 -21.28
C VAL A 271 -17.40 2.98 -21.28
N ASP A 272 -17.88 4.17 -20.95
CA ASP A 272 -19.32 4.49 -20.94
C ASP A 272 -19.80 5.22 -22.19
N PHE A 273 -18.97 5.33 -23.22
CA PHE A 273 -19.25 5.98 -24.49
C PHE A 273 -18.84 5.10 -25.66
N ALA A 274 -19.57 5.21 -26.79
CA ALA A 274 -19.22 4.49 -28.01
C ALA A 274 -17.87 5.02 -28.54
N GLN A 275 -16.92 4.13 -28.75
CA GLN A 275 -15.62 4.49 -29.32
C GLN A 275 -15.69 4.56 -30.84
N SER A 276 -15.23 5.67 -31.40
CA SER A 276 -14.65 5.64 -32.75
C SER A 276 -13.25 5.00 -32.64
N SER A 277 -12.92 4.10 -33.54
CA SER A 277 -11.78 3.15 -33.52
C SER A 277 -10.37 3.70 -33.26
N THR A 278 -10.20 5.01 -33.07
CA THR A 278 -8.88 5.69 -32.99
C THR A 278 -8.42 6.04 -31.57
N LEU A 279 -9.21 5.81 -30.53
CA LEU A 279 -8.89 6.24 -29.15
C LEU A 279 -8.82 5.09 -28.14
N LEU A 280 -8.32 3.93 -28.55
CA LEU A 280 -7.96 2.88 -27.60
C LEU A 280 -6.88 3.39 -26.65
N SER A 281 -7.15 3.35 -25.37
CA SER A 281 -6.10 3.59 -24.36
C SER A 281 -4.97 2.59 -24.62
N ARG A 282 -3.79 3.05 -24.94
CA ARG A 282 -2.59 2.19 -25.13
C ARG A 282 -2.27 1.33 -23.91
N LYS A 283 -2.93 1.58 -22.79
CA LYS A 283 -2.70 0.89 -21.52
C LYS A 283 -3.42 -0.44 -21.40
N TYR A 284 -4.62 -0.58 -22.00
CA TYR A 284 -5.42 -1.78 -21.91
C TYR A 284 -5.45 -2.49 -23.25
N LEU A 285 -5.39 -3.84 -23.21
CA LEU A 285 -5.41 -4.66 -24.42
C LEU A 285 -6.77 -4.60 -25.11
N GLU A 286 -7.84 -4.59 -24.32
CA GLU A 286 -9.21 -4.54 -24.79
C GLU A 286 -10.03 -3.50 -24.02
N SER A 287 -10.90 -2.80 -24.74
CA SER A 287 -11.84 -1.83 -24.16
C SER A 287 -13.26 -2.32 -24.34
N LEU A 288 -13.93 -2.54 -23.23
CA LEU A 288 -15.31 -3.01 -23.17
C LEU A 288 -16.28 -1.83 -23.02
N TYR A 289 -17.30 -1.82 -23.85
CA TYR A 289 -18.39 -0.87 -23.76
C TYR A 289 -19.38 -1.30 -22.68
N ILE A 290 -19.53 -0.50 -21.62
CA ILE A 290 -20.33 -0.86 -20.44
C ILE A 290 -21.77 -1.27 -20.80
N PRO A 291 -22.51 -0.53 -21.69
CA PRO A 291 -23.84 -0.95 -22.08
C PRO A 291 -23.93 -2.33 -22.77
N SER A 292 -22.86 -2.81 -23.40
CA SER A 292 -22.84 -4.16 -23.96
C SER A 292 -22.79 -5.26 -22.88
N LEU A 293 -22.29 -4.94 -21.70
CA LEU A 293 -22.32 -5.83 -20.54
C LEU A 293 -23.67 -5.78 -19.83
N GLU A 294 -24.40 -4.68 -19.91
CA GLU A 294 -25.75 -4.54 -19.35
C GLU A 294 -26.74 -5.49 -20.03
N SER A 295 -26.58 -5.73 -21.36
CA SER A 295 -27.43 -6.61 -22.13
C SER A 295 -27.21 -8.11 -21.83
N ARG A 296 -26.22 -8.48 -21.02
CA ARG A 296 -25.97 -9.86 -20.62
C ARG A 296 -27.10 -10.39 -19.75
N SER A 297 -27.61 -11.57 -20.13
CA SER A 297 -28.72 -12.23 -19.43
C SER A 297 -28.28 -13.02 -18.19
N GLU A 298 -27.01 -13.39 -18.11
CA GLU A 298 -26.47 -14.19 -17.03
C GLU A 298 -26.63 -13.44 -15.68
N ARG A 299 -27.04 -14.18 -14.65
CA ARG A 299 -27.33 -13.61 -13.33
C ARG A 299 -26.08 -13.03 -12.68
N LEU A 300 -24.91 -13.65 -12.85
CA LEU A 300 -23.64 -13.16 -12.33
C LEU A 300 -22.69 -12.75 -13.46
N LEU A 301 -22.20 -11.51 -13.42
CA LEU A 301 -21.01 -11.11 -14.15
C LEU A 301 -19.81 -11.24 -13.20
N PHE A 302 -18.94 -12.19 -13.46
CA PHE A 302 -17.76 -12.42 -12.66
C PHE A 302 -16.51 -11.92 -13.38
N LEU A 303 -15.98 -10.81 -12.90
CA LEU A 303 -14.86 -10.09 -13.49
C LEU A 303 -13.54 -10.44 -12.79
N GLY A 304 -12.44 -10.39 -13.52
CA GLY A 304 -11.11 -10.45 -12.95
C GLY A 304 -10.75 -9.18 -12.18
N THR A 305 -9.53 -8.70 -12.33
CA THR A 305 -9.07 -7.50 -11.62
C THR A 305 -9.78 -6.23 -12.12
N LEU A 306 -10.27 -5.44 -11.18
CA LEU A 306 -10.74 -4.07 -11.42
C LEU A 306 -9.75 -3.01 -10.92
N PHE A 307 -8.54 -3.41 -10.53
CA PHE A 307 -7.51 -2.46 -10.11
C PHE A 307 -6.99 -1.60 -11.27
N GLY A 308 -6.90 -0.32 -11.02
CA GLY A 308 -6.34 0.68 -11.92
C GLY A 308 -7.18 1.96 -11.93
N SER A 309 -6.57 3.11 -11.63
CA SER A 309 -7.28 4.40 -11.55
C SER A 309 -7.92 4.81 -12.90
N SER A 310 -7.34 4.38 -14.02
CA SER A 310 -7.84 4.61 -15.38
C SER A 310 -8.62 3.43 -15.97
N ARG A 311 -8.96 2.40 -15.17
CA ARG A 311 -9.67 1.22 -15.67
C ARG A 311 -11.08 1.54 -16.16
N LEU A 312 -11.78 2.43 -15.45
CA LEU A 312 -13.05 2.98 -15.90
C LEU A 312 -12.80 4.34 -16.55
N HIS A 313 -13.00 4.43 -17.85
CA HIS A 313 -12.91 5.68 -18.58
C HIS A 313 -14.31 6.25 -18.81
N LEU A 314 -14.73 7.16 -17.93
CA LEU A 314 -16.07 7.71 -17.88
C LEU A 314 -16.09 9.12 -18.49
N ARG A 315 -16.99 9.35 -19.44
CA ARG A 315 -17.23 10.67 -20.07
C ARG A 315 -18.60 11.24 -19.75
N LYS A 316 -19.58 10.39 -19.41
CA LYS A 316 -20.91 10.87 -19.03
C LYS A 316 -20.81 11.62 -17.69
N PRO A 317 -21.25 12.89 -17.60
CA PRO A 317 -21.06 13.70 -16.39
C PRO A 317 -21.66 13.07 -15.13
N GLY A 318 -22.84 12.42 -15.24
CA GLY A 318 -23.48 11.73 -14.12
C GLY A 318 -22.63 10.58 -13.57
N ASN A 319 -22.01 9.79 -14.45
CA ASN A 319 -21.16 8.66 -14.07
C ASN A 319 -19.86 9.15 -13.41
N TYR A 320 -19.28 10.22 -13.96
CA TYR A 320 -18.11 10.85 -13.40
C TYR A 320 -18.38 11.42 -11.99
N SER A 321 -19.50 12.11 -11.82
CA SER A 321 -19.92 12.67 -10.52
C SER A 321 -20.21 11.55 -9.51
N PHE A 322 -20.81 10.44 -9.94
CA PHE A 322 -21.05 9.29 -9.10
C PHE A 322 -19.73 8.66 -8.60
N ARG A 323 -18.77 8.43 -9.52
CA ARG A 323 -17.43 7.93 -9.13
C ARG A 323 -16.76 8.86 -8.11
N LYS A 324 -16.93 10.18 -8.27
CA LYS A 324 -16.39 11.16 -7.31
C LYS A 324 -16.99 10.98 -5.92
N ARG A 325 -18.33 10.81 -5.80
CA ARG A 325 -19.01 10.56 -4.53
C ARG A 325 -18.52 9.26 -3.88
N ILE A 326 -18.41 8.17 -4.66
CA ILE A 326 -17.86 6.90 -4.16
C ILE A 326 -16.45 7.13 -3.60
N ARG A 327 -15.56 7.77 -4.34
CA ARG A 327 -14.18 8.01 -3.88
C ARG A 327 -14.14 8.86 -2.62
N GLN A 328 -15.03 9.83 -2.49
CA GLN A 328 -15.14 10.66 -1.29
C GLN A 328 -15.64 9.86 -0.07
N SER A 329 -16.53 8.88 -0.25
CA SER A 329 -17.00 8.02 0.84
C SER A 329 -15.98 6.96 1.28
N MET A 330 -14.87 6.77 0.54
CA MET A 330 -13.77 5.89 0.96
C MET A 330 -12.87 6.52 2.05
N THR A 331 -13.27 7.61 2.67
CA THR A 331 -12.57 8.16 3.85
C THR A 331 -12.78 7.27 5.07
N PHE A 332 -11.72 7.15 5.87
CA PHE A 332 -11.78 6.32 7.07
C PHE A 332 -12.64 6.96 8.15
N THR A 333 -13.63 6.21 8.62
CA THR A 333 -14.63 6.67 9.58
C THR A 333 -14.71 5.80 10.84
N ASN A 334 -13.87 4.78 10.96
CA ASN A 334 -13.86 3.94 12.14
C ASN A 334 -13.66 4.78 13.42
N PRO A 335 -14.56 4.67 14.44
CA PRO A 335 -14.52 5.53 15.61
C PRO A 335 -13.24 5.39 16.44
N ALA A 336 -12.71 4.16 16.59
CA ALA A 336 -11.49 3.92 17.35
C ALA A 336 -10.28 4.60 16.70
N LEU A 337 -10.13 4.46 15.38
CA LEU A 337 -9.07 5.12 14.62
C LEU A 337 -9.22 6.65 14.65
N THR A 338 -10.45 7.14 14.49
CA THR A 338 -10.75 8.57 14.52
C THR A 338 -10.40 9.19 15.87
N ALA A 339 -10.79 8.55 16.99
CA ALA A 339 -10.49 9.03 18.32
C ALA A 339 -8.97 9.15 18.59
N VAL A 340 -8.20 8.13 18.19
CA VAL A 340 -6.73 8.14 18.35
C VAL A 340 -6.10 9.21 17.45
N ALA A 341 -6.52 9.31 16.18
CA ALA A 341 -5.98 10.32 15.26
C ALA A 341 -6.29 11.75 15.72
N ASP A 342 -7.47 11.99 16.28
CA ASP A 342 -7.86 13.31 16.81
C ASP A 342 -7.10 13.64 18.10
N ALA A 343 -6.87 12.66 18.98
CA ALA A 343 -6.07 12.85 20.18
C ALA A 343 -4.60 13.20 19.82
N ILE A 344 -4.00 12.53 18.84
CA ILE A 344 -2.65 12.84 18.38
C ILE A 344 -2.60 14.22 17.70
N ARG A 345 -3.61 14.57 16.90
CA ARG A 345 -3.73 15.92 16.33
C ARG A 345 -3.73 17.00 17.41
N VAL A 346 -4.47 16.81 18.50
CA VAL A 346 -4.49 17.74 19.64
C VAL A 346 -3.13 17.81 20.30
N ALA A 347 -2.45 16.69 20.51
CA ALA A 347 -1.10 16.63 21.08
C ALA A 347 -0.07 17.35 20.20
N LEU A 348 -0.26 17.37 18.87
CA LEU A 348 0.56 18.13 17.93
C LEU A 348 0.21 19.64 17.89
N GLY A 349 -0.68 20.11 18.75
CA GLY A 349 -1.10 21.51 18.81
C GLY A 349 -2.14 21.90 17.76
N GLY A 350 -2.71 20.93 17.04
CA GLY A 350 -3.77 21.13 16.03
C GLY A 350 -3.28 21.66 14.68
N GLN A 351 -2.09 22.27 14.63
CA GLN A 351 -1.48 22.80 13.40
C GLN A 351 -0.09 22.25 13.24
N TYR A 352 0.09 21.41 12.24
CA TYR A 352 1.35 20.76 11.92
C TYR A 352 1.41 20.46 10.41
N LEU A 353 2.62 20.25 9.92
CA LEU A 353 2.87 19.74 8.57
C LEU A 353 2.88 18.21 8.59
N ALA A 354 2.63 17.60 7.45
CA ALA A 354 2.83 16.17 7.30
C ALA A 354 3.50 15.80 5.98
N ALA A 355 4.24 14.69 6.02
CA ALA A 355 4.77 14.04 4.84
C ALA A 355 4.47 12.55 4.87
N HIS A 356 3.97 11.99 3.76
CA HIS A 356 3.91 10.53 3.58
C HIS A 356 5.05 10.10 2.67
N ILE A 357 6.05 9.42 3.23
CA ILE A 357 7.28 9.01 2.54
C ILE A 357 7.30 7.51 2.35
N ARG A 358 7.19 7.06 1.10
CA ARG A 358 7.28 5.66 0.70
C ARG A 358 8.71 5.32 0.29
N LEU A 359 9.33 4.33 0.95
CA LEU A 359 10.71 3.92 0.73
C LEU A 359 10.86 2.44 0.36
N GLY A 360 9.93 1.59 0.80
CA GLY A 360 10.17 0.18 1.07
C GLY A 360 10.23 -0.78 -0.12
N ASP A 361 9.76 -0.46 -1.34
CA ASP A 361 9.68 -1.45 -2.42
C ASP A 361 9.83 -0.91 -3.83
N GLY A 362 10.33 -1.77 -4.73
CA GLY A 362 10.36 -1.57 -6.17
C GLY A 362 10.89 -0.20 -6.60
N LEU A 363 10.12 0.50 -7.43
CA LEU A 363 10.47 1.83 -7.94
C LEU A 363 10.62 2.89 -6.84
N PHE A 364 10.00 2.70 -5.67
CA PHE A 364 10.14 3.64 -4.56
C PHE A 364 11.50 3.51 -3.89
N LEU A 365 12.01 2.30 -3.77
CA LEU A 365 13.37 2.05 -3.29
C LEU A 365 14.41 2.55 -4.30
N GLU A 366 14.24 2.27 -5.59
CA GLU A 366 15.14 2.70 -6.65
C GLU A 366 15.24 4.24 -6.74
N ASN A 367 14.11 4.95 -6.56
CA ASN A 367 14.02 6.40 -6.65
C ASN A 367 13.95 7.10 -5.28
N ALA A 368 14.29 6.42 -4.19
CA ALA A 368 14.06 6.91 -2.84
C ALA A 368 14.70 8.28 -2.58
N HIS A 369 15.94 8.48 -2.96
CA HIS A 369 16.66 9.76 -2.81
C HIS A 369 15.93 10.92 -3.52
N GLY A 370 15.56 10.74 -4.78
CA GLY A 370 14.84 11.75 -5.56
C GLY A 370 13.46 12.05 -4.99
N ASN A 371 12.71 11.02 -4.62
CA ASN A 371 11.39 11.14 -4.04
C ASN A 371 11.40 11.88 -2.69
N VAL A 372 12.33 11.52 -1.82
CA VAL A 372 12.52 12.15 -0.51
C VAL A 372 12.94 13.61 -0.66
N ARG A 373 13.89 13.89 -1.55
CA ARG A 373 14.31 15.26 -1.89
C ARG A 373 13.11 16.09 -2.38
N LEU A 374 12.33 15.56 -3.32
CA LEU A 374 11.16 16.25 -3.87
C LEU A 374 10.10 16.52 -2.79
N ALA A 375 9.85 15.56 -1.89
CA ALA A 375 8.91 15.74 -0.79
C ALA A 375 9.39 16.83 0.18
N TRP A 376 10.69 16.88 0.49
CA TRP A 376 11.30 17.92 1.30
C TRP A 376 11.16 19.31 0.66
N TRP A 377 11.47 19.44 -0.64
CA TRP A 377 11.28 20.67 -1.39
C TRP A 377 9.82 21.15 -1.41
N LYS A 378 8.87 20.21 -1.57
CA LYS A 378 7.44 20.52 -1.50
C LYS A 378 7.01 21.07 -0.14
N LEU A 379 7.61 20.60 0.95
CA LEU A 379 7.36 21.16 2.28
C LEU A 379 7.97 22.55 2.42
N VAL A 380 9.28 22.67 2.18
CA VAL A 380 10.04 23.89 2.51
C VAL A 380 9.66 25.03 1.55
N HIS A 381 9.69 24.79 0.25
CA HIS A 381 9.32 25.79 -0.74
C HIS A 381 7.80 25.86 -0.97
N GLY A 382 7.18 24.71 -1.23
CA GLY A 382 5.76 24.69 -1.67
C GLY A 382 4.77 24.97 -0.53
N SER A 383 5.00 24.46 0.68
CA SER A 383 4.07 24.64 1.80
C SER A 383 4.43 25.82 2.69
N LEU A 384 5.71 26.01 2.99
CA LEU A 384 6.18 27.08 3.86
C LEU A 384 6.55 28.37 3.11
N GLY A 385 6.68 28.33 1.79
CA GLY A 385 6.90 29.52 0.94
C GLY A 385 8.30 30.10 1.02
N LEU A 386 9.34 29.35 1.48
CA LEU A 386 10.71 29.83 1.46
C LEU A 386 11.17 30.10 0.02
N ALA A 387 11.98 31.14 -0.17
CA ALA A 387 12.56 31.42 -1.48
C ALA A 387 13.48 30.28 -1.94
N VAL A 388 13.60 30.11 -3.26
CA VAL A 388 14.42 29.03 -3.83
C VAL A 388 15.87 29.11 -3.35
N GLU A 389 16.42 30.31 -3.26
CA GLU A 389 17.78 30.59 -2.80
C GLU A 389 18.00 30.13 -1.36
N ASP A 390 17.01 30.37 -0.47
CA ASP A 390 17.05 29.95 0.92
C ASP A 390 16.95 28.44 1.04
N VAL A 391 16.09 27.81 0.24
CA VAL A 391 15.96 26.33 0.23
C VAL A 391 17.23 25.67 -0.27
N LEU A 392 17.88 26.25 -1.31
CA LEU A 392 19.19 25.76 -1.78
C LEU A 392 20.28 25.94 -0.73
N ALA A 393 20.26 27.05 0.02
CA ALA A 393 21.20 27.27 1.12
C ALA A 393 21.01 26.24 2.24
N LEU A 394 19.74 25.96 2.61
CA LEU A 394 19.39 24.90 3.56
C LEU A 394 19.84 23.52 3.07
N GLU A 395 19.56 23.20 1.82
CA GLU A 395 19.94 21.91 1.25
C GLU A 395 21.46 21.71 1.27
N ARG A 396 22.25 22.74 0.95
CA ARG A 396 23.72 22.71 1.03
C ARG A 396 24.22 22.55 2.48
N ALA A 397 23.57 23.20 3.43
CA ALA A 397 23.96 23.12 4.84
C ALA A 397 23.80 21.72 5.44
N PHE A 398 22.80 20.95 4.96
CA PHE A 398 22.50 19.60 5.44
C PHE A 398 23.02 18.48 4.54
N TYR A 399 23.52 18.80 3.34
CA TYR A 399 24.05 17.82 2.41
C TYR A 399 25.58 17.79 2.49
N PHE A 400 26.11 16.74 3.06
CA PHE A 400 27.55 16.45 3.08
C PHE A 400 27.99 15.71 1.81
N GLY A 401 27.52 16.11 0.65
CA GLY A 401 27.86 15.49 -0.62
C GLY A 401 28.38 16.51 -1.64
N ASP A 402 29.42 16.13 -2.39
CA ASP A 402 30.13 16.98 -3.35
C ASP A 402 29.32 17.32 -4.63
N THR A 403 28.07 16.90 -4.73
CA THR A 403 27.21 17.18 -5.90
C THR A 403 26.29 18.36 -5.64
N GLU A 404 26.43 19.41 -6.44
CA GLU A 404 25.46 20.51 -6.42
C GLU A 404 24.05 20.00 -6.75
N PRO A 405 23.02 20.50 -6.03
CA PRO A 405 21.65 20.10 -6.29
C PRO A 405 21.21 20.54 -7.70
N ASN A 406 20.78 19.57 -8.52
CA ASN A 406 20.22 19.86 -9.84
C ASN A 406 18.77 20.29 -9.71
N LEU A 407 18.48 21.58 -10.01
CA LEU A 407 17.13 22.13 -9.97
C LEU A 407 16.20 21.56 -11.06
N GLU A 408 16.75 21.06 -12.17
CA GLU A 408 15.93 20.49 -13.25
C GLU A 408 15.15 19.26 -12.83
N ASP A 409 15.66 18.52 -11.81
CA ASP A 409 14.98 17.34 -11.25
C ASP A 409 13.84 17.67 -10.29
N VAL A 410 13.69 18.95 -9.90
CA VAL A 410 12.67 19.39 -8.95
C VAL A 410 11.59 20.17 -9.69
N VAL A 411 10.41 19.58 -9.81
CA VAL A 411 9.22 20.28 -10.31
C VAL A 411 8.79 21.29 -9.23
N LEU A 412 9.14 22.53 -9.42
CA LEU A 412 8.75 23.63 -8.54
C LEU A 412 7.27 23.92 -8.78
N ALA A 413 6.40 23.41 -7.91
CA ALA A 413 5.03 23.84 -7.87
C ALA A 413 4.95 25.27 -7.28
N PRO A 414 4.09 26.15 -7.80
CA PRO A 414 3.91 27.48 -7.21
C PRO A 414 3.53 27.33 -5.73
N PRO A 415 4.11 28.15 -4.82
CA PRO A 415 3.82 28.09 -3.40
C PRO A 415 2.32 28.30 -3.16
N ARG A 416 1.69 27.38 -2.47
CA ARG A 416 0.32 27.55 -1.96
C ARG A 416 0.42 28.18 -0.58
N ILE A 417 0.58 29.48 -0.54
CA ILE A 417 0.59 30.24 0.71
C ILE A 417 -0.87 30.38 1.16
N PRO A 418 -1.30 29.80 2.28
CA PRO A 418 -2.55 30.19 2.92
C PRO A 418 -2.40 31.60 3.45
N ALA A 419 -3.42 32.42 3.26
CA ALA A 419 -3.40 33.84 3.66
C ALA A 419 -3.16 34.06 5.16
N ASP A 420 -3.40 33.05 6.01
CA ASP A 420 -3.24 33.12 7.45
C ASP A 420 -2.51 31.88 7.98
N ILE A 421 -1.22 31.99 8.28
CA ILE A 421 -0.52 31.03 9.13
C ILE A 421 -0.77 31.46 10.58
N PRO A 422 -1.62 30.78 11.37
CA PRO A 422 -1.84 31.18 12.74
C PRO A 422 -0.55 31.01 13.56
N ALA A 423 -0.34 31.90 14.52
CA ALA A 423 0.81 31.86 15.39
C ALA A 423 0.90 30.50 16.12
N LEU A 424 2.06 29.86 16.07
CA LEU A 424 2.36 28.63 16.80
C LEU A 424 2.15 28.85 18.30
N ARG A 425 1.28 28.04 18.92
CA ARG A 425 0.96 28.13 20.35
C ARG A 425 1.79 27.21 21.24
N VAL A 426 2.66 26.38 20.65
CA VAL A 426 3.46 25.40 21.39
C VAL A 426 4.88 25.91 21.53
N PRO A 427 5.45 25.97 22.75
CA PRO A 427 6.86 26.31 22.95
C PRO A 427 7.72 25.15 22.40
N HIS A 428 8.48 25.42 21.38
CA HIS A 428 9.45 24.48 20.80
C HIS A 428 10.87 24.84 21.24
N PRO A 429 11.78 23.87 21.32
CA PRO A 429 13.18 24.18 21.59
C PRO A 429 13.72 25.13 20.50
N PRO A 430 14.61 26.07 20.88
CA PRO A 430 15.20 26.98 19.91
C PRO A 430 16.03 26.22 18.89
N LEU A 431 15.91 26.63 17.62
CA LEU A 431 16.75 26.13 16.54
C LEU A 431 18.24 26.36 16.83
N PRO A 432 19.13 25.46 16.42
CA PRO A 432 20.55 25.77 16.40
C PRO A 432 20.79 26.99 15.51
N PRO A 433 21.75 27.87 15.84
CA PRO A 433 21.95 29.19 15.23
C PRO A 433 22.60 29.10 13.83
N LEU A 434 22.02 28.33 12.90
CA LEU A 434 22.56 28.12 11.55
C LEU A 434 22.04 29.12 10.52
N LEU A 435 20.97 29.86 10.81
CA LEU A 435 20.35 30.81 9.89
C LEU A 435 20.13 32.13 10.58
N GLY A 436 20.85 33.13 10.17
CA GLY A 436 20.80 34.47 10.76
C GLY A 436 19.54 35.31 10.45
N ASN A 437 18.41 34.65 10.15
CA ASN A 437 17.16 35.35 9.81
C ASN A 437 16.00 34.81 10.65
N THR A 438 15.60 35.56 11.66
CA THR A 438 14.63 35.20 12.69
C THR A 438 13.23 34.77 12.17
N SER A 439 12.83 35.20 10.99
CA SER A 439 11.50 34.85 10.41
C SER A 439 11.46 33.41 9.86
N HIS A 440 12.55 32.94 9.26
CA HIS A 440 12.62 31.59 8.70
C HIS A 440 12.72 30.52 9.81
N GLU A 441 13.42 30.84 10.92
CA GLU A 441 13.55 29.96 12.07
C GLU A 441 12.18 29.62 12.69
N LEU A 442 11.29 30.59 12.81
CA LEU A 442 9.95 30.38 13.37
C LEU A 442 9.10 29.44 12.48
N VAL A 443 9.26 29.52 11.18
CA VAL A 443 8.49 28.70 10.22
C VAL A 443 8.96 27.25 10.24
N LEU A 444 10.26 26.99 10.34
CA LEU A 444 10.84 25.65 10.41
C LEU A 444 10.59 24.95 11.77
N ASN A 445 10.18 25.70 12.81
CA ASN A 445 9.72 25.13 14.08
C ASN A 445 8.30 24.55 14.04
N THR A 446 7.61 24.64 12.89
CA THR A 446 6.32 23.98 12.72
C THR A 446 6.48 22.47 12.93
N PRO A 447 5.66 21.83 13.78
CA PRO A 447 5.71 20.39 13.96
C PRO A 447 5.53 19.66 12.63
N LEU A 448 6.35 18.66 12.38
CA LEU A 448 6.27 17.84 11.18
C LEU A 448 5.99 16.38 11.55
N PHE A 449 4.85 15.86 11.16
CA PHE A 449 4.52 14.45 11.27
C PHE A 449 4.95 13.72 10.00
N ILE A 450 5.80 12.68 10.12
CA ILE A 450 6.19 11.83 9.00
C ILE A 450 5.55 10.47 9.14
N SER A 451 4.72 10.12 8.15
CA SER A 451 4.18 8.81 7.90
C SER A 451 5.10 8.09 6.91
N THR A 452 5.59 6.91 7.24
CA THR A 452 6.55 6.18 6.40
C THR A 452 6.48 4.68 6.64
N ASP A 453 6.93 3.90 5.65
CA ASP A 453 7.12 2.46 5.74
C ASP A 453 8.54 2.05 6.14
N ALA A 454 9.38 2.99 6.57
CA ALA A 454 10.67 2.69 7.19
C ALA A 454 10.49 1.99 8.53
N LEU A 455 11.23 0.90 8.76
CA LEU A 455 11.16 0.12 10.00
C LEU A 455 11.59 0.93 11.23
N ASP A 456 12.67 1.68 11.12
CA ASP A 456 13.14 2.63 12.14
C ASP A 456 13.32 4.01 11.49
N PRO A 457 12.26 4.83 11.48
CA PRO A 457 12.29 6.09 10.76
C PRO A 457 13.25 7.13 11.37
N ARG A 458 13.64 7.00 12.65
CA ARG A 458 14.59 7.93 13.28
C ARG A 458 16.03 7.71 12.87
N THR A 459 16.38 6.48 12.52
CA THR A 459 17.73 6.11 12.09
C THR A 459 17.83 6.00 10.56
N GLU A 460 16.71 6.17 9.84
CA GLU A 460 16.69 6.11 8.38
C GLU A 460 17.44 7.30 7.77
N PRO A 461 18.59 7.06 7.09
CA PRO A 461 19.43 8.15 6.57
C PRO A 461 18.70 9.07 5.59
N LEU A 462 17.77 8.53 4.81
CA LEU A 462 16.98 9.31 3.86
C LEU A 462 16.06 10.32 4.53
N LEU A 463 15.62 10.04 5.76
CA LEU A 463 14.76 10.93 6.54
C LEU A 463 15.55 11.96 7.37
N ALA A 464 16.87 11.81 7.48
CA ALA A 464 17.72 12.71 8.29
C ALA A 464 17.54 14.18 7.91
N ARG A 465 17.37 14.49 6.61
CA ARG A 465 17.14 15.87 6.15
C ARG A 465 15.90 16.52 6.74
N PHE A 466 14.83 15.76 6.94
CA PHE A 466 13.61 16.29 7.57
C PHE A 466 13.86 16.58 9.05
N VAL A 467 14.48 15.63 9.76
CA VAL A 467 14.78 15.77 11.18
C VAL A 467 15.74 16.94 11.45
N GLN A 468 16.70 17.17 10.54
CA GLN A 468 17.65 18.28 10.64
C GLN A 468 17.00 19.63 10.31
N THR A 469 16.10 19.66 9.32
CA THR A 469 15.41 20.89 8.91
C THR A 469 14.30 21.29 9.88
N PHE A 470 13.55 20.28 10.39
CA PHE A 470 12.40 20.47 11.27
C PHE A 470 12.70 19.86 12.65
N PRO A 471 13.15 20.68 13.63
CA PRO A 471 13.50 20.17 14.97
C PRO A 471 12.36 19.45 15.68
N CYS A 472 11.10 19.79 15.33
CA CYS A 472 9.89 19.18 15.87
C CYS A 472 9.34 18.07 14.97
N THR A 473 10.22 17.28 14.32
CA THR A 473 9.81 16.11 13.54
C THR A 473 9.44 14.96 14.47
N VAL A 474 8.25 14.39 14.22
CA VAL A 474 7.68 13.27 14.97
C VAL A 474 7.19 12.18 14.04
N PHE A 475 7.16 10.97 14.57
CA PHE A 475 6.68 9.75 13.91
C PHE A 475 5.57 9.11 14.76
N LEU A 476 4.81 8.19 14.19
CA LEU A 476 3.75 7.51 14.93
C LEU A 476 4.28 6.77 16.17
N SER A 477 5.50 6.25 16.12
CA SER A 477 6.16 5.59 17.25
C SER A 477 6.31 6.48 18.50
N ASP A 478 6.30 7.80 18.35
CA ASP A 478 6.39 8.75 19.48
C ASP A 478 5.08 8.86 20.26
N PHE A 479 3.97 8.33 19.70
CA PHE A 479 2.62 8.42 20.25
C PHE A 479 2.13 7.08 20.83
N GLY A 480 3.04 6.24 21.35
CA GLY A 480 2.73 4.92 21.89
C GLY A 480 1.59 4.93 22.91
N ALA A 481 1.57 5.94 23.82
CA ALA A 481 0.51 6.08 24.82
C ALA A 481 -0.89 6.30 24.20
N TYR A 482 -0.98 6.98 23.07
CA TYR A 482 -2.25 7.21 22.36
C TYR A 482 -2.68 5.98 21.58
N THR A 483 -1.74 5.31 20.92
CA THR A 483 -2.01 4.08 20.14
C THR A 483 -2.31 2.88 21.03
N ALA A 484 -2.01 2.93 22.33
CA ALA A 484 -2.35 1.90 23.30
C ALA A 484 -3.88 1.63 23.38
N ALA A 485 -4.70 2.62 23.02
CA ALA A 485 -6.15 2.43 22.93
C ALA A 485 -6.56 1.35 21.90
N LEU A 486 -5.67 0.99 20.97
CA LEU A 486 -5.90 -0.06 19.97
C LEU A 486 -5.34 -1.42 20.39
N ASP A 487 -4.60 -1.53 21.49
CA ASP A 487 -3.95 -2.78 21.93
C ASP A 487 -4.95 -3.88 22.32
N GLY A 488 -6.16 -3.48 22.73
CA GLY A 488 -7.22 -4.40 23.10
C GLY A 488 -8.12 -4.87 21.95
N LEU A 489 -7.90 -4.39 20.72
CA LEU A 489 -8.75 -4.74 19.59
C LEU A 489 -8.33 -6.10 19.02
N GLU A 490 -9.20 -7.08 19.13
CA GLU A 490 -8.99 -8.43 18.59
C GLU A 490 -10.05 -8.71 17.51
N ASN A 491 -9.62 -9.29 16.39
CA ASN A 491 -10.51 -9.70 15.31
C ASN A 491 -11.24 -10.98 15.70
N GLY A 492 -12.56 -10.95 15.77
CA GLY A 492 -13.39 -12.10 16.11
C GLY A 492 -13.33 -13.24 15.09
N TYR A 493 -12.95 -12.94 13.83
CA TYR A 493 -12.83 -13.94 12.77
C TYR A 493 -11.63 -14.89 12.96
N ASP A 494 -10.44 -14.36 13.23
CA ASP A 494 -9.21 -15.13 13.33
C ASP A 494 -8.48 -14.97 14.68
N GLY A 495 -9.01 -14.13 15.56
CA GLY A 495 -8.47 -13.88 16.87
C GLY A 495 -7.17 -13.10 16.88
N LEU A 496 -6.78 -12.44 15.80
CA LEU A 496 -5.56 -11.66 15.75
C LEU A 496 -5.78 -10.26 16.33
N GLN A 497 -4.71 -9.72 16.94
CA GLN A 497 -4.69 -8.32 17.35
C GLN A 497 -4.75 -7.42 16.12
N LEU A 498 -5.72 -6.49 16.09
CA LEU A 498 -5.93 -5.63 14.92
C LEU A 498 -4.93 -4.48 14.83
N LYS A 499 -4.36 -4.01 15.94
CA LYS A 499 -3.48 -2.84 15.96
C LYS A 499 -2.37 -2.86 14.90
N PRO A 500 -1.57 -3.93 14.71
CA PRO A 500 -0.51 -3.93 13.69
C PRO A 500 -1.03 -3.65 12.28
N PHE A 501 -2.21 -4.17 11.97
CA PHE A 501 -2.86 -4.01 10.67
C PHE A 501 -3.50 -2.62 10.48
N LEU A 502 -3.74 -1.91 11.58
CA LEU A 502 -4.41 -0.60 11.57
C LEU A 502 -3.43 0.59 11.56
N ILE A 503 -2.17 0.37 11.91
CA ILE A 503 -1.14 1.41 11.93
C ILE A 503 -1.06 2.21 10.62
N PRO A 504 -1.06 1.61 9.41
CA PRO A 504 -1.01 2.38 8.17
C PRO A 504 -2.22 3.31 7.97
N PHE A 505 -3.40 2.91 8.46
CA PHE A 505 -4.61 3.73 8.39
C PHE A 505 -4.53 4.92 9.33
N LEU A 506 -4.09 4.67 10.57
CA LEU A 506 -3.90 5.70 11.57
C LEU A 506 -2.87 6.73 11.10
N ASP A 507 -1.75 6.27 10.55
CA ASP A 507 -0.71 7.10 9.94
C ASP A 507 -1.28 8.01 8.84
N ALA A 508 -2.06 7.44 7.92
CA ALA A 508 -2.74 8.19 6.86
C ALA A 508 -3.72 9.24 7.43
N MET A 509 -4.48 8.86 8.46
CA MET A 509 -5.47 9.74 9.09
C MET A 509 -4.82 10.91 9.81
N ILE A 510 -3.71 10.70 10.50
CA ILE A 510 -2.95 11.77 11.16
C ILE A 510 -2.33 12.68 10.10
N ALA A 511 -1.65 12.11 9.10
CA ALA A 511 -1.05 12.90 8.03
C ALA A 511 -2.09 13.75 7.28
N ALA A 512 -3.28 13.20 7.04
CA ALA A 512 -4.36 13.92 6.37
C ALA A 512 -5.05 15.00 7.23
N ARG A 513 -4.88 14.99 8.55
CA ARG A 513 -5.37 16.04 9.46
C ARG A 513 -4.40 17.21 9.63
N ALA A 514 -3.21 17.10 9.06
CA ALA A 514 -2.22 18.16 9.06
C ALA A 514 -2.71 19.40 8.30
N TRP A 515 -2.19 20.57 8.67
CA TRP A 515 -2.47 21.81 7.93
C TRP A 515 -2.10 21.70 6.45
N GLN A 516 -0.94 21.11 6.13
CA GLN A 516 -0.51 20.76 4.78
C GLN A 516 0.09 19.35 4.79
N VAL A 517 -0.10 18.63 3.71
CA VAL A 517 0.47 17.29 3.54
C VAL A 517 1.13 17.16 2.17
N VAL A 518 2.32 16.59 2.15
CA VAL A 518 3.03 16.21 0.93
C VAL A 518 3.21 14.70 0.88
N GLY A 519 3.42 14.15 -0.30
CA GLY A 519 3.60 12.71 -0.44
C GLY A 519 4.54 12.34 -1.57
N THR A 520 5.03 11.10 -1.50
CA THR A 520 5.88 10.49 -2.52
C THR A 520 5.15 10.40 -3.85
N GLU A 521 5.80 10.84 -4.92
CA GLU A 521 5.26 10.78 -6.28
C GLU A 521 4.94 9.33 -6.68
N GLN A 522 3.91 9.18 -7.50
CA GLN A 522 3.42 7.88 -8.01
C GLN A 522 2.92 6.88 -6.94
N SER A 523 3.06 7.18 -5.64
CA SER A 523 2.46 6.36 -4.60
C SER A 523 0.96 6.51 -4.56
N THR A 524 0.22 5.41 -4.75
CA THR A 524 -1.26 5.40 -4.65
C THR A 524 -1.74 5.74 -3.25
N PHE A 525 -0.95 5.40 -2.23
CA PHE A 525 -1.23 5.75 -0.84
C PHE A 525 -1.05 7.25 -0.61
N SER A 526 0.11 7.82 -0.97
CA SER A 526 0.37 9.26 -0.85
C SER A 526 -0.69 10.08 -1.60
N ALA A 527 -1.05 9.65 -2.81
CA ALA A 527 -2.11 10.29 -3.59
C ALA A 527 -3.47 10.22 -2.88
N PHE A 528 -3.80 9.12 -2.22
CA PHE A 528 -5.04 9.00 -1.46
C PHE A 528 -5.04 9.93 -0.24
N VAL A 529 -3.94 10.00 0.50
CA VAL A 529 -3.80 10.90 1.64
C VAL A 529 -3.97 12.36 1.22
N GLN A 530 -3.32 12.80 0.13
CA GLN A 530 -3.35 14.19 -0.34
C GLN A 530 -4.65 14.56 -1.05
N ASP A 531 -5.09 13.71 -2.00
CA ASP A 531 -6.14 14.04 -2.96
C ASP A 531 -7.54 13.74 -2.41
N VAL A 532 -7.65 12.82 -1.45
CA VAL A 532 -8.93 12.37 -0.91
C VAL A 532 -9.04 12.69 0.59
N LEU A 533 -8.22 12.08 1.45
CA LEU A 533 -8.39 12.21 2.90
C LEU A 533 -8.20 13.65 3.37
N TRP A 534 -7.06 14.27 3.03
CA TRP A 534 -6.76 15.64 3.43
C TRP A 534 -7.84 16.61 2.95
N ARG A 535 -8.22 16.49 1.68
CA ARG A 535 -9.23 17.37 1.10
C ARG A 535 -10.59 17.19 1.77
N THR A 536 -11.00 15.96 2.02
CA THR A 536 -12.28 15.67 2.69
C THR A 536 -12.29 16.20 4.12
N TYR A 537 -11.21 15.97 4.89
CA TYR A 537 -11.13 16.43 6.28
C TYR A 537 -11.12 17.97 6.40
N HIS A 538 -10.66 18.68 5.36
CA HIS A 538 -10.63 20.15 5.32
C HIS A 538 -11.79 20.76 4.52
N GLY A 539 -12.78 19.96 4.11
CA GLY A 539 -13.96 20.45 3.38
C GLY A 539 -13.68 20.85 1.93
N PHE A 540 -12.56 20.44 1.35
CA PHE A 540 -12.23 20.70 -0.04
C PHE A 540 -12.74 19.60 -0.97
N GLU A 541 -12.97 19.98 -2.22
CA GLU A 541 -13.29 19.03 -3.27
C GLU A 541 -12.12 18.08 -3.54
N ILE A 542 -12.40 16.76 -3.58
CA ILE A 542 -11.37 15.76 -3.84
C ILE A 542 -10.81 15.88 -5.27
N VAL A 543 -9.55 15.48 -5.47
CA VAL A 543 -8.95 15.36 -6.80
C VAL A 543 -9.21 13.97 -7.34
N GLN A 544 -9.82 13.90 -8.52
CA GLN A 544 -9.95 12.64 -9.25
C GLN A 544 -8.79 12.45 -10.21
N ARG A 545 -8.06 11.35 -10.05
CA ARG A 545 -7.04 10.91 -11.02
C ARG A 545 -7.59 9.70 -11.78
N GLY A 546 -7.50 9.71 -13.11
CA GLY A 546 -7.92 8.63 -13.99
C GLY A 546 -9.09 8.93 -14.87
#